data_83a68d971e677163a210328155aac8df
#
_entry.id   83a68d971e677163a210328155aac8df
#
_cell.length_a   1.000
_cell.length_b   1.000
_cell.length_c   1.000
_cell.angle_alpha   90.00
_cell.angle_beta   90.00
_cell.angle_gamma   90.00
#
_symmetry.space_group_name_H-M   'P 1'
#
loop_
_entity.id
_entity.type
_entity.pdbx_description
1 polymer ?
#
loop_
_entity_poly.entity_id
_entity_poly.type
_entity_poly.pdbx_seq_one_letter_code
_entity_poly.pdbx_strand_id
1 'polypeptide(L)'
;MEFMLSAIVPFLFFIAGIFILYKTIRTRKIHNVKKNAQVLEVTGIAFEEKGTYRIYVEYEHLLEKHQVYINTHIFKKPEVNQIIVIRINPDKPSEAVYYGKKDNFYFIEICASLVVILSTLGYCVYYLFYQKA
;
A
#
# COMPACT_ATOMS: atom_id res chain seq x y z
N MET A 1 -6.42 -36.71 4.28
CA MET A 1 -6.44 -35.42 5.01
C MET A 1 -5.17 -34.60 4.85
N GLU A 2 -4.00 -35.18 5.01
CA GLU A 2 -2.74 -34.46 4.82
C GLU A 2 -2.58 -33.91 3.41
N PHE A 3 -3.06 -34.61 2.38
CA PHE A 3 -3.04 -34.14 1.00
C PHE A 3 -3.85 -32.84 0.84
N MET A 4 -5.06 -32.79 1.38
CA MET A 4 -5.90 -31.60 1.29
C MET A 4 -5.29 -30.39 1.99
N LEU A 5 -4.73 -30.59 3.19
CA LEU A 5 -4.07 -29.52 3.92
C LEU A 5 -2.82 -29.02 3.18
N SER A 6 -2.05 -29.92 2.61
CA SER A 6 -0.84 -29.56 1.84
C SER A 6 -1.17 -28.79 0.56
N ALA A 7 -2.35 -29.01 -0.03
CA ALA A 7 -2.78 -28.29 -1.22
C ALA A 7 -3.50 -26.98 -0.88
N ILE A 8 -4.28 -26.97 0.21
CA ILE A 8 -5.06 -25.77 0.60
C ILE A 8 -4.16 -24.62 1.04
N VAL A 9 -3.14 -24.90 1.85
CA VAL A 9 -2.25 -23.87 2.40
C VAL A 9 -1.51 -23.11 1.27
N PRO A 10 -0.82 -23.77 0.33
CA PRO A 10 -0.20 -23.06 -0.81
C PRO A 10 -1.22 -22.32 -1.67
N PHE A 11 -2.39 -22.87 -1.88
CA PHE A 11 -3.45 -22.24 -2.66
C PHE A 11 -3.91 -20.94 -2.02
N LEU A 12 -4.07 -20.93 -0.69
CA LEU A 12 -4.43 -19.71 0.05
C LEU A 12 -3.35 -18.64 -0.06
N PHE A 13 -2.08 -19.01 0.06
CA PHE A 13 -0.96 -18.08 -0.12
C PHE A 13 -0.92 -17.52 -1.54
N PHE A 14 -1.20 -18.34 -2.53
CA PHE A 14 -1.25 -17.91 -3.93
C PHE A 14 -2.31 -16.85 -4.15
N ILE A 15 -3.53 -17.09 -3.66
CA ILE A 15 -4.64 -16.14 -3.74
C ILE A 15 -4.31 -14.85 -3.00
N ALA A 16 -3.76 -14.95 -1.79
CA ALA A 16 -3.37 -13.79 -1.00
C ALA A 16 -2.31 -12.95 -1.72
N GLY A 17 -1.31 -13.60 -2.31
CA GLY A 17 -0.27 -12.92 -3.09
C GLY A 17 -0.83 -12.16 -4.27
N ILE A 18 -1.72 -12.78 -5.05
CA ILE A 18 -2.40 -12.14 -6.19
C ILE A 18 -3.24 -10.95 -5.72
N PHE A 19 -3.99 -11.12 -4.64
CA PHE A 19 -4.85 -10.06 -4.09
C PHE A 19 -4.04 -8.85 -3.65
N ILE A 20 -2.94 -9.07 -2.93
CA ILE A 20 -2.04 -7.99 -2.47
C ILE A 20 -1.43 -7.28 -3.67
N LEU A 21 -0.93 -8.03 -4.64
CA LEU A 21 -0.34 -7.48 -5.85
C LEU A 21 -1.35 -6.62 -6.62
N TYR A 22 -2.55 -7.14 -6.84
CA TYR A 22 -3.62 -6.42 -7.53
C TYR A 22 -3.99 -5.12 -6.80
N LYS A 23 -4.18 -5.19 -5.48
CA LYS A 23 -4.53 -4.04 -4.66
C LYS A 23 -3.44 -2.97 -4.71
N THR A 24 -2.18 -3.37 -4.59
CA THR A 24 -1.03 -2.47 -4.62
C THR A 24 -0.94 -1.74 -5.96
N ILE A 25 -1.01 -2.47 -7.06
CA ILE A 25 -0.92 -1.90 -8.40
C ILE A 25 -2.12 -0.97 -8.66
N ARG A 26 -3.32 -1.40 -8.31
CA ARG A 26 -4.53 -0.60 -8.53
C ARG A 26 -4.48 0.72 -7.76
N THR A 27 -4.11 0.68 -6.49
CA THR A 27 -4.03 1.88 -5.65
C THR A 27 -3.01 2.86 -6.23
N ARG A 28 -1.85 2.37 -6.67
CA ARG A 28 -0.83 3.22 -7.29
C ARG A 28 -1.25 3.78 -8.63
N LYS A 29 -2.00 3.01 -9.42
CA LYS A 29 -2.49 3.46 -10.72
C LYS A 29 -3.53 4.57 -10.57
N ILE A 30 -4.38 4.48 -9.55
CA ILE A 30 -5.39 5.51 -9.28
C ILE A 30 -4.72 6.78 -8.73
N HIS A 31 -3.81 6.65 -7.77
CA HIS A 31 -3.09 7.77 -7.14
C HIS A 31 -1.70 7.89 -7.75
N ASN A 32 -1.64 8.29 -9.01
CA ASN A 32 -0.39 8.27 -9.79
C ASN A 32 0.34 9.61 -9.86
N VAL A 33 -0.24 10.68 -9.36
CA VAL A 33 0.36 12.01 -9.39
C VAL A 33 0.94 12.37 -8.04
N LYS A 34 2.26 12.64 -8.01
CA LYS A 34 2.95 13.10 -6.81
C LYS A 34 2.83 14.61 -6.69
N LYS A 35 2.51 15.09 -5.51
CA LYS A 35 2.44 16.52 -5.19
C LYS A 35 3.14 16.80 -3.87
N ASN A 36 3.81 17.96 -3.81
CA ASN A 36 4.32 18.48 -2.55
C ASN A 36 3.17 19.17 -1.82
N ALA A 37 2.93 18.78 -0.59
CA ALA A 37 1.87 19.32 0.23
C ALA A 37 2.43 19.88 1.52
N GLN A 38 1.88 21.00 1.98
CA GLN A 38 2.22 21.58 3.27
C GLN A 38 1.26 21.07 4.31
N VAL A 39 1.79 20.58 5.43
CA VAL A 39 1.00 20.12 6.55
C VAL A 39 0.49 21.33 7.34
N LEU A 40 -0.82 21.50 7.40
CA LEU A 40 -1.48 22.59 8.13
C LEU A 40 -1.82 22.19 9.56
N GLU A 41 -2.27 20.95 9.74
CA GLU A 41 -2.69 20.44 11.05
C GLU A 41 -2.46 18.93 11.12
N VAL A 42 -2.09 18.46 12.31
CA VAL A 42 -1.94 17.02 12.58
C VAL A 42 -2.74 16.66 13.79
N THR A 43 -3.67 15.72 13.65
CA THR A 43 -4.47 15.20 14.76
C THR A 43 -4.12 13.74 14.98
N GLY A 44 -3.61 13.42 16.16
CA GLY A 44 -3.36 12.03 16.56
C GLY A 44 -4.59 11.42 17.19
N ILE A 45 -4.85 10.14 16.92
CA ILE A 45 -5.86 9.39 17.66
C ILE A 45 -5.20 8.86 18.93
N ALA A 46 -5.63 9.39 20.06
CA ALA A 46 -4.94 9.27 21.37
C ALA A 46 -4.82 7.84 21.91
N PHE A 47 -5.56 6.88 21.35
CA PHE A 47 -5.57 5.50 21.86
C PHE A 47 -4.73 4.55 21.05
N GLU A 48 -4.09 5.01 19.98
CA GLU A 48 -3.37 4.11 19.11
C GLU A 48 -1.87 4.31 19.24
N GLU A 49 -1.25 3.32 19.85
CA GLU A 49 0.20 3.23 19.95
C GLU A 49 0.85 3.06 18.57
N LYS A 50 0.06 2.80 17.54
CA LYS A 50 0.53 2.51 16.19
C LYS A 50 0.63 3.75 15.28
N GLY A 51 0.52 4.94 15.83
CA GLY A 51 0.75 6.16 15.07
C GLY A 51 -0.23 6.40 13.91
N THR A 52 -1.53 6.26 14.19
CA THR A 52 -2.56 6.69 13.25
C THR A 52 -2.77 8.18 13.40
N TYR A 53 -2.56 8.92 12.33
CA TYR A 53 -2.70 10.37 12.32
C TYR A 53 -3.65 10.80 11.23
N ARG A 54 -4.42 11.85 11.51
CA ARG A 54 -5.19 12.55 10.51
C ARG A 54 -4.47 13.84 10.20
N ILE A 55 -4.06 14.01 8.96
CA ILE A 55 -3.27 15.14 8.51
C ILE A 55 -4.14 16.03 7.64
N TYR A 56 -4.14 17.33 7.93
CA TYR A 56 -4.77 18.33 7.07
C TYR A 56 -3.67 18.99 6.26
N VAL A 57 -3.73 18.86 4.95
CA VAL A 57 -2.68 19.32 4.05
C VAL A 57 -3.24 20.22 2.96
N GLU A 58 -2.39 21.10 2.46
CA GLU A 58 -2.68 21.98 1.33
C GLU A 58 -1.69 21.70 0.21
N TYR A 59 -2.20 21.55 -1.00
CA TYR A 59 -1.38 21.38 -2.20
C TYR A 59 -2.03 22.09 -3.38
N GLU A 60 -1.22 22.35 -4.41
CA GLU A 60 -1.67 23.00 -5.64
C GLU A 60 -1.74 21.97 -6.78
N HIS A 61 -2.85 21.98 -7.53
CA HIS A 61 -3.05 21.14 -8.68
C HIS A 61 -3.83 21.93 -9.74
N LEU A 62 -3.27 22.03 -10.95
CA LEU A 62 -3.86 22.79 -12.07
C LEU A 62 -4.20 24.24 -11.68
N LEU A 63 -3.30 24.90 -10.96
CA LEU A 63 -3.40 26.29 -10.50
C LEU A 63 -4.48 26.51 -9.41
N GLU A 64 -5.07 25.44 -8.90
CA GLU A 64 -6.02 25.50 -7.81
C GLU A 64 -5.41 24.93 -6.53
N LYS A 65 -5.66 25.60 -5.41
CA LYS A 65 -5.25 25.11 -4.10
C LYS A 65 -6.31 24.19 -3.53
N HIS A 66 -5.88 23.02 -3.10
CA HIS A 66 -6.76 22.02 -2.48
C HIS A 66 -6.33 21.78 -1.04
N GLN A 67 -7.31 21.66 -0.15
CA GLN A 67 -7.09 21.33 1.26
C GLN A 67 -7.84 20.04 1.54
N VAL A 68 -7.12 19.02 1.98
CA VAL A 68 -7.69 17.70 2.19
C VAL A 68 -7.21 17.10 3.51
N TYR A 69 -8.05 16.23 4.09
CA TYR A 69 -7.68 15.40 5.23
C TYR A 69 -7.19 14.06 4.73
N ILE A 70 -6.07 13.61 5.27
CA ILE A 70 -5.50 12.30 4.95
C ILE A 70 -5.38 11.51 6.26
N ASN A 71 -5.97 10.32 6.29
CA ASN A 71 -5.77 9.38 7.38
C ASN A 71 -4.55 8.51 7.02
N THR A 72 -3.58 8.47 7.90
CA THR A 72 -2.36 7.73 7.62
C THR A 72 -1.89 6.93 8.83
N HIS A 73 -1.29 5.78 8.55
CA HIS A 73 -0.64 4.92 9.53
C HIS A 73 0.86 5.00 9.32
N ILE A 74 1.51 5.91 10.03
CA ILE A 74 2.96 6.12 9.93
C ILE A 74 3.59 6.13 11.32
N PHE A 75 4.86 5.74 11.39
CA PHE A 75 5.57 5.69 12.67
C PHE A 75 5.96 7.06 13.19
N LYS A 76 6.23 8.00 12.29
CA LYS A 76 6.68 9.32 12.66
C LYS A 76 5.58 10.35 12.41
N LYS A 77 5.21 11.08 13.46
CA LYS A 77 4.24 12.18 13.35
C LYS A 77 4.80 13.30 12.48
N PRO A 78 4.11 13.71 11.41
CA PRO A 78 4.51 14.89 10.64
C PRO A 78 4.39 16.15 11.48
N GLU A 79 5.26 17.11 11.21
CA GLU A 79 5.23 18.41 11.86
C GLU A 79 4.39 19.40 11.08
N VAL A 80 3.72 20.33 11.79
CA VAL A 80 2.99 21.43 11.15
C VAL A 80 3.99 22.27 10.35
N ASN A 81 3.57 22.70 9.18
CA ASN A 81 4.36 23.41 8.17
C ASN A 81 5.43 22.58 7.46
N GLN A 82 5.54 21.30 7.76
CA GLN A 82 6.39 20.39 7.02
C GLN A 82 5.86 20.18 5.60
N ILE A 83 6.77 20.10 4.64
CA ILE A 83 6.41 19.75 3.26
C ILE A 83 6.58 18.24 3.11
N ILE A 84 5.49 17.58 2.71
CA ILE A 84 5.47 16.13 2.48
C ILE A 84 5.08 15.85 1.03
N VAL A 85 5.45 14.67 0.55
CA VAL A 85 5.04 14.21 -0.79
C VAL A 85 3.80 13.34 -0.64
N ILE A 86 2.71 13.76 -1.26
CA ILE A 86 1.47 13.01 -1.31
C ILE A 86 1.20 12.53 -2.73
N ARG A 87 0.30 11.57 -2.87
CA ARG A 87 -0.20 11.12 -4.17
C ARG A 87 -1.67 11.45 -4.27
N ILE A 88 -2.06 11.99 -5.40
CA ILE A 88 -3.45 12.37 -5.65
C ILE A 88 -4.01 11.58 -6.83
N ASN A 89 -5.33 11.45 -6.84
CA ASN A 89 -6.07 10.97 -8.00
C ASN A 89 -6.35 12.18 -8.91
N PRO A 90 -5.79 12.23 -10.13
CA PRO A 90 -6.00 13.39 -10.99
C PRO A 90 -7.45 13.63 -11.39
N ASP A 91 -8.28 12.58 -11.39
CA ASP A 91 -9.70 12.71 -11.68
C ASP A 91 -10.51 13.24 -10.49
N LYS A 92 -10.00 13.02 -9.29
CA LYS A 92 -10.60 13.50 -8.04
C LYS A 92 -9.50 14.07 -7.13
N PRO A 93 -9.10 15.34 -7.33
CA PRO A 93 -7.99 15.92 -6.57
C PRO A 93 -8.21 15.96 -5.05
N SER A 94 -9.46 15.84 -4.60
CA SER A 94 -9.77 15.74 -3.17
C SER A 94 -9.36 14.39 -2.55
N GLU A 95 -9.13 13.37 -3.37
CA GLU A 95 -8.62 12.08 -2.91
C GLU A 95 -7.11 12.10 -2.93
N ALA A 96 -6.51 12.11 -1.75
CA ALA A 96 -5.06 12.10 -1.60
C ALA A 96 -4.65 11.04 -0.61
N VAL A 97 -3.49 10.45 -0.82
CA VAL A 97 -2.92 9.45 0.07
C VAL A 97 -1.48 9.84 0.41
N TYR A 98 -1.07 9.52 1.62
CA TYR A 98 0.29 9.73 2.09
C TYR A 98 0.88 8.40 2.53
N TYR A 99 1.89 7.96 1.82
CA TYR A 99 2.55 6.68 2.09
C TYR A 99 3.78 6.84 2.99
N GLY A 100 4.30 8.04 3.15
CA GLY A 100 5.53 8.27 3.89
C GLY A 100 6.68 7.47 3.27
N LYS A 101 7.43 6.78 4.12
CA LYS A 101 8.52 5.91 3.66
C LYS A 101 8.03 4.73 2.83
N LYS A 102 6.78 4.30 2.99
CA LYS A 102 6.18 3.22 2.20
C LYS A 102 6.08 3.56 0.73
N ASP A 103 6.10 4.85 0.37
CA ASP A 103 6.12 5.27 -1.03
C ASP A 103 7.37 4.75 -1.75
N ASN A 104 8.50 4.73 -1.05
CA ASN A 104 9.76 4.21 -1.58
C ASN A 104 9.80 2.68 -1.59
N PHE A 105 8.94 2.02 -0.84
CA PHE A 105 8.86 0.57 -0.74
C PHE A 105 7.88 -0.07 -1.72
N TYR A 106 7.25 0.72 -2.57
CA TYR A 106 6.30 0.21 -3.57
C TYR A 106 6.88 -0.92 -4.41
N PHE A 107 8.09 -0.72 -4.91
CA PHE A 107 8.78 -1.73 -5.72
C PHE A 107 9.06 -2.99 -4.90
N ILE A 108 9.45 -2.82 -3.64
CA ILE A 108 9.72 -3.94 -2.73
C ILE A 108 8.45 -4.75 -2.47
N GLU A 109 7.32 -4.07 -2.26
CA GLU A 109 6.03 -4.73 -2.07
C GLU A 109 5.63 -5.58 -3.28
N ILE A 110 5.82 -5.07 -4.50
CA ILE A 110 5.55 -5.81 -5.72
C ILE A 110 6.48 -7.03 -5.82
N CYS A 111 7.77 -6.85 -5.58
CA CYS A 111 8.74 -7.94 -5.62
C CYS A 111 8.42 -9.03 -4.60
N ALA A 112 8.07 -8.63 -3.37
CA ALA A 112 7.69 -9.58 -2.32
C ALA A 112 6.46 -10.40 -2.72
N SER A 113 5.44 -9.76 -3.29
CA SER A 113 4.24 -10.43 -3.77
C SER A 113 4.55 -11.43 -4.89
N LEU A 114 5.41 -11.04 -5.82
CA LEU A 114 5.84 -11.92 -6.91
C LEU A 114 6.62 -13.12 -6.38
N VAL A 115 7.49 -12.92 -5.40
CA VAL A 115 8.26 -14.02 -4.77
C VAL A 115 7.29 -15.02 -4.13
N VAL A 116 6.29 -14.55 -3.41
CA VAL A 116 5.28 -15.43 -2.80
C VAL A 116 4.54 -16.23 -3.87
N ILE A 117 4.10 -15.58 -4.94
CA ILE A 117 3.36 -16.24 -6.03
C ILE A 117 4.24 -17.29 -6.71
N LEU A 118 5.47 -16.93 -7.08
CA LEU A 118 6.38 -17.84 -7.76
C LEU A 118 6.79 -19.02 -6.88
N SER A 119 7.02 -18.78 -5.59
CA SER A 119 7.36 -19.85 -4.64
C SER A 119 6.20 -20.85 -4.50
N THR A 120 4.97 -20.35 -4.45
CA THR A 120 3.78 -21.19 -4.37
C THR A 120 3.58 -22.02 -5.64
N LEU A 121 3.77 -21.40 -6.81
CA LEU A 121 3.70 -22.13 -8.09
C LEU A 121 4.77 -23.19 -8.18
N GLY A 122 5.99 -22.87 -7.79
CA GLY A 122 7.11 -23.82 -7.77
C GLY A 122 6.83 -25.01 -6.86
N TYR A 123 6.28 -24.76 -5.69
CA TYR A 123 5.87 -25.82 -4.76
C TYR A 123 4.79 -26.71 -5.37
N CYS A 124 3.78 -26.15 -6.00
CA CYS A 124 2.71 -26.91 -6.62
C CYS A 124 3.22 -27.76 -7.77
N VAL A 125 4.10 -27.23 -8.62
CA VAL A 125 4.71 -27.97 -9.73
C VAL A 125 5.57 -29.11 -9.18
N TYR A 126 6.41 -28.83 -8.20
CA TYR A 126 7.25 -29.85 -7.57
C TYR A 126 6.39 -30.97 -6.98
N TYR A 127 5.34 -30.63 -6.29
CA TYR A 127 4.44 -31.60 -5.67
C TYR A 127 3.77 -32.50 -6.70
N LEU A 128 3.29 -31.90 -7.79
CA LEU A 128 2.64 -32.65 -8.87
C LEU A 128 3.62 -33.60 -9.56
N PHE A 129 4.85 -33.16 -9.83
CA PHE A 129 5.86 -34.03 -10.43
C PHE A 129 6.29 -35.14 -9.48
N TYR A 130 6.43 -34.84 -8.23
CA TYR A 130 6.81 -35.83 -7.23
C TYR A 130 5.75 -36.91 -7.06
N GLN A 131 4.48 -36.54 -7.11
CA GLN A 131 3.37 -37.48 -7.02
C GLN A 131 3.24 -38.41 -8.22
N LYS A 132 3.64 -37.96 -9.40
CA LYS A 132 3.60 -38.76 -10.62
C LYS A 132 4.80 -39.70 -10.79
N ALA A 133 5.83 -39.48 -10.03
CA ALA A 133 6.99 -40.36 -10.01
C ALA A 133 6.80 -41.46 -9.01
#